data_d63cad555bbc352a8201569fb8467202
#
_entry.id   d63cad555bbc352a8201569fb8467202
#
_cell.length_a   1.000
_cell.length_b   1.000
_cell.length_c   1.000
_cell.angle_alpha   90.00
_cell.angle_beta   90.00
_cell.angle_gamma   90.00
#
_symmetry.space_group_name_H-M   'P 1'
#
loop_
_entity.id
_entity.type
_entity.pdbx_description
1 polymer ?
#
loop_
_entity_poly.entity_id
_entity_poly.type
_entity_poly.pdbx_seq_one_letter_code
_entity_poly.pdbx_strand_id
1 'polypeptide(L)'
;KGSETSLLYIEDLFVRDDFLLGHTARTYPVILESLTENWVGVPASVIGLAKGAHEEALDYARDRIVADKPILEYQAVAHCLADTVGDIEAENWVCHGA
;
A
#
# COMPACT_ATOMS: atom_id res chain seq x y z
N LYS A 1 -2.76 -13.47 4.97
CA LYS A 1 -3.71 -12.36 5.17
C LYS A 1 -3.23 -11.56 6.37
N GLY A 2 -2.68 -10.37 6.15
CA GLY A 2 -2.14 -9.49 7.21
C GLY A 2 -3.15 -8.47 7.76
N SER A 3 -4.38 -8.46 7.26
CA SER A 3 -5.44 -7.55 7.66
C SER A 3 -6.77 -8.29 7.72
N GLU A 4 -7.53 -8.06 8.77
CA GLU A 4 -8.89 -8.58 8.93
C GLU A 4 -9.90 -7.46 8.73
N THR A 5 -10.90 -7.72 7.90
CA THR A 5 -12.05 -6.85 7.72
C THR A 5 -13.28 -7.59 8.18
N SER A 6 -13.97 -7.05 9.18
CA SER A 6 -15.12 -7.68 9.82
C SER A 6 -16.34 -6.78 9.80
N LEU A 7 -17.51 -7.38 9.80
CA LEU A 7 -18.77 -6.70 10.01
C LEU A 7 -19.07 -6.66 11.50
N LEU A 8 -19.36 -5.48 12.04
CA LEU A 8 -19.73 -5.28 13.44
C LEU A 8 -21.24 -5.05 13.52
N TYR A 9 -21.90 -5.85 14.37
CA TYR A 9 -23.30 -5.62 14.73
C TYR A 9 -23.32 -4.97 16.10
N ILE A 10 -23.94 -3.78 16.20
CA ILE A 10 -24.02 -2.99 17.43
C ILE A 10 -25.50 -2.77 17.72
N GLU A 11 -25.99 -3.33 18.84
CA GLU A 11 -27.34 -3.20 19.31
C GLU A 11 -27.32 -2.71 20.76
N ASP A 12 -28.15 -1.73 21.09
CA ASP A 12 -28.37 -1.19 22.45
C ASP A 12 -27.07 -0.80 23.21
N LEU A 13 -26.04 -0.34 22.49
CA LEU A 13 -24.79 0.12 23.09
C LEU A 13 -24.95 1.54 23.62
N PHE A 14 -24.86 1.70 24.95
CA PHE A 14 -24.76 3.02 25.56
C PHE A 14 -23.31 3.52 25.49
N VAL A 15 -23.13 4.70 24.89
CA VAL A 15 -21.84 5.39 24.80
C VAL A 15 -21.92 6.71 25.56
N ARG A 16 -20.97 6.92 26.48
CA ARG A 16 -20.89 8.17 27.27
C ARG A 16 -20.46 9.33 26.37
N ASP A 17 -20.87 10.55 26.74
CA ASP A 17 -20.60 11.77 25.96
C ASP A 17 -19.09 12.09 25.83
N ASP A 18 -18.27 11.64 26.80
CA ASP A 18 -16.84 11.83 26.78
C ASP A 18 -16.10 10.98 25.70
N PHE A 19 -16.78 10.00 25.11
CA PHE A 19 -16.30 9.24 23.96
C PHE A 19 -16.75 9.80 22.61
N LEU A 20 -17.47 10.92 22.59
CA LEU A 20 -17.91 11.56 21.37
C LEU A 20 -16.74 12.28 20.69
N LEU A 21 -16.45 11.92 19.45
CA LEU A 21 -15.47 12.61 18.62
C LEU A 21 -16.07 13.88 18.02
N GLY A 22 -15.62 15.04 18.51
CA GLY A 22 -16.13 16.33 18.05
C GLY A 22 -17.50 16.69 18.62
N HIS A 23 -18.31 17.40 17.85
CA HIS A 23 -19.69 17.74 18.18
C HIS A 23 -20.67 16.92 17.35
N THR A 24 -21.82 16.56 17.90
CA THR A 24 -22.88 15.77 17.24
C THR A 24 -23.26 16.27 15.84
N ALA A 25 -23.20 17.59 15.61
CA ALA A 25 -23.48 18.18 14.29
C ALA A 25 -22.31 18.11 13.30
N ARG A 26 -21.10 17.68 13.69
CA ARG A 26 -19.87 17.69 12.88
C ARG A 26 -19.20 16.34 12.76
N THR A 27 -19.81 15.26 13.20
CA THR A 27 -19.21 13.92 13.15
C THR A 27 -18.89 13.48 11.72
N TYR A 28 -19.77 13.70 10.79
CA TYR A 28 -19.56 13.32 9.38
C TYR A 28 -18.40 14.10 8.71
N PRO A 29 -18.29 15.44 8.83
CA PRO A 29 -17.09 16.14 8.37
C PRO A 29 -15.78 15.64 8.97
N VAL A 30 -15.72 15.32 10.26
CA VAL A 30 -14.51 14.77 10.91
C VAL A 30 -14.11 13.44 10.30
N ILE A 31 -15.07 12.55 10.00
CA ILE A 31 -14.80 11.28 9.32
C ILE A 31 -14.24 11.53 7.92
N LEU A 32 -14.82 12.46 7.17
CA LEU A 32 -14.33 12.79 5.82
C LEU A 32 -12.93 13.38 5.83
N GLU A 33 -12.61 14.26 6.78
CA GLU A 33 -11.26 14.82 6.95
C GLU A 33 -10.25 13.69 7.21
N SER A 34 -10.55 12.77 8.14
CA SER A 34 -9.70 11.61 8.41
C SER A 34 -9.51 10.69 7.20
N LEU A 35 -10.55 10.48 6.40
CA LEU A 35 -10.45 9.69 5.17
C LEU A 35 -9.59 10.38 4.11
N THR A 36 -9.67 11.71 4.01
CA THR A 36 -8.85 12.49 3.07
C THR A 36 -7.35 12.37 3.40
N GLU A 37 -6.99 12.45 4.67
CA GLU A 37 -5.60 12.24 5.11
C GLU A 37 -5.08 10.84 4.76
N ASN A 38 -5.92 9.82 4.80
CA ASN A 38 -5.56 8.45 4.43
C ASN A 38 -5.33 8.25 2.93
N TRP A 39 -5.77 9.16 2.06
CA TRP A 39 -5.57 9.05 0.62
C TRP A 39 -4.10 9.14 0.20
N VAL A 40 -3.25 9.71 1.01
CA VAL A 40 -1.79 9.71 0.81
C VAL A 40 -1.12 8.53 1.53
N GLY A 41 -1.57 8.21 2.74
CA GLY A 41 -0.98 7.16 3.57
C GLY A 41 -1.14 5.75 2.99
N VAL A 42 -2.29 5.43 2.42
CA VAL A 42 -2.55 4.11 1.81
C VAL A 42 -1.69 3.89 0.56
N PRO A 43 -1.66 4.79 -0.43
CA PRO A 43 -0.75 4.67 -1.57
C PRO A 43 0.72 4.57 -1.15
N ALA A 44 1.20 5.36 -0.21
CA ALA A 44 2.57 5.28 0.28
C ALA A 44 2.90 3.89 0.86
N SER A 45 1.97 3.27 1.58
CA SER A 45 2.14 1.91 2.11
C SER A 45 2.19 0.86 1.00
N VAL A 46 1.37 1.00 -0.04
CA VAL A 46 1.36 0.10 -1.21
C VAL A 46 2.65 0.23 -2.00
N ILE A 47 3.15 1.45 -2.22
CA ILE A 47 4.43 1.70 -2.89
C ILE A 47 5.59 1.08 -2.10
N GLY A 48 5.58 1.21 -0.77
CA GLY A 48 6.57 0.56 0.10
C GLY A 48 6.58 -0.96 -0.04
N LEU A 49 5.40 -1.57 -0.10
CA LEU A 49 5.25 -3.01 -0.33
C LEU A 49 5.74 -3.42 -1.72
N ALA A 50 5.42 -2.63 -2.75
CA ALA A 50 5.87 -2.89 -4.12
C ALA A 50 7.40 -2.81 -4.25
N LYS A 51 8.04 -1.83 -3.59
CA LYS A 51 9.52 -1.73 -3.53
C LYS A 51 10.14 -2.97 -2.90
N GLY A 52 9.65 -3.41 -1.75
CA GLY A 52 10.17 -4.62 -1.10
C GLY A 52 9.98 -5.88 -1.95
N ALA A 53 8.83 -6.04 -2.59
CA ALA A 53 8.60 -7.17 -3.48
C ALA A 53 9.50 -7.13 -4.72
N HIS A 54 9.78 -5.95 -5.26
CA HIS A 54 10.71 -5.77 -6.38
C HIS A 54 12.15 -6.13 -6.00
N GLU A 55 12.63 -5.71 -4.83
CA GLU A 55 13.97 -6.04 -4.32
C GLU A 55 14.14 -7.53 -4.17
N GLU A 56 13.19 -8.22 -3.54
CA GLU A 56 13.17 -9.69 -3.40
C GLU A 56 13.20 -10.40 -4.77
N ALA A 57 12.39 -9.91 -5.72
CA ALA A 57 12.34 -10.49 -7.07
C ALA A 57 13.67 -10.28 -7.82
N LEU A 58 14.30 -9.12 -7.66
CA LEU A 58 15.59 -8.81 -8.28
C LEU A 58 16.71 -9.70 -7.71
N ASP A 59 16.76 -9.88 -6.40
CA ASP A 59 17.76 -10.72 -5.75
C ASP A 59 17.56 -12.18 -6.14
N TYR A 60 16.32 -12.67 -6.16
CA TYR A 60 16.04 -14.00 -6.67
C TYR A 60 16.48 -14.18 -8.13
N ALA A 61 16.24 -13.17 -8.98
CA ALA A 61 16.61 -13.23 -10.40
C ALA A 61 18.13 -13.21 -10.63
N ARG A 62 18.90 -12.63 -9.71
CA ARG A 62 20.37 -12.66 -9.72
C ARG A 62 20.92 -14.03 -9.34
N ASP A 63 20.29 -14.68 -8.35
CA ASP A 63 20.80 -15.91 -7.76
C ASP A 63 20.29 -17.17 -8.48
N ARG A 64 19.13 -17.11 -9.10
CA ARG A 64 18.51 -18.25 -9.76
C ARG A 64 19.17 -18.53 -11.10
N ILE A 65 19.83 -19.70 -11.19
CA ILE A 65 20.50 -20.17 -12.42
C ILE A 65 19.54 -21.07 -13.22
N VAL A 66 19.41 -20.78 -14.51
CA VAL A 66 18.70 -21.61 -15.49
C VAL A 66 19.52 -21.62 -16.79
N ALA A 67 19.81 -22.82 -17.33
CA ALA A 67 20.64 -23.00 -18.51
C ALA A 67 22.00 -22.24 -18.38
N ASP A 68 22.68 -22.50 -17.26
CA ASP A 68 24.06 -22.06 -16.91
C ASP A 68 24.22 -20.53 -16.71
N LYS A 69 23.12 -19.77 -16.58
CA LYS A 69 23.19 -18.33 -16.30
C LYS A 69 22.05 -17.85 -15.40
N PRO A 70 22.24 -16.72 -14.68
CA PRO A 70 21.18 -16.08 -13.90
C PRO A 70 19.96 -15.78 -14.76
N ILE A 71 18.75 -15.94 -14.19
CA ILE A 71 17.53 -15.64 -14.94
C ILE A 71 17.40 -14.13 -15.25
N LEU A 72 18.09 -13.27 -14.53
CA LEU A 72 18.18 -11.85 -14.82
C LEU A 72 18.78 -11.55 -16.21
N GLU A 73 19.63 -12.44 -16.75
CA GLU A 73 20.21 -12.26 -18.09
C GLU A 73 19.26 -12.57 -19.25
N TYR A 74 18.09 -13.11 -18.95
CA TYR A 74 17.04 -13.29 -19.96
C TYR A 74 16.25 -12.02 -20.13
N GLN A 75 16.18 -11.50 -21.37
CA GLN A 75 15.50 -10.23 -21.68
C GLN A 75 14.07 -10.15 -21.14
N ALA A 76 13.31 -11.24 -21.22
CA ALA A 76 11.94 -11.28 -20.71
C ALA A 76 11.86 -10.97 -19.20
N VAL A 77 12.83 -11.45 -18.40
CA VAL A 77 12.89 -11.16 -16.96
C VAL A 77 13.44 -9.76 -16.72
N ALA A 78 14.54 -9.40 -17.39
CA ALA A 78 15.16 -8.10 -17.21
C ALA A 78 14.22 -6.94 -17.57
N HIS A 79 13.49 -7.03 -18.68
CA HIS A 79 12.52 -6.00 -19.07
C HIS A 79 11.35 -5.91 -18.09
N CYS A 80 10.80 -7.05 -17.66
CA CYS A 80 9.73 -7.05 -16.66
C CYS A 80 10.13 -6.34 -15.36
N LEU A 81 11.34 -6.61 -14.86
CA LEU A 81 11.86 -5.94 -13.66
C LEU A 81 12.15 -4.45 -13.91
N ALA A 82 12.67 -4.09 -15.08
CA ALA A 82 12.92 -2.70 -15.44
C ALA A 82 11.61 -1.88 -15.55
N ASP A 83 10.57 -2.44 -16.16
CA ASP A 83 9.26 -1.82 -16.26
C ASP A 83 8.65 -1.63 -14.86
N THR A 84 8.72 -2.65 -14.01
CA THR A 84 8.18 -2.59 -12.65
C THR A 84 8.84 -1.49 -11.81
N VAL A 85 10.16 -1.31 -11.89
CA VAL A 85 10.83 -0.24 -11.13
C VAL A 85 10.45 1.13 -11.68
N GLY A 86 10.26 1.24 -12.99
CA GLY A 86 9.79 2.48 -13.62
C GLY A 86 8.42 2.90 -13.11
N ASP A 87 7.48 1.95 -13.06
CA ASP A 87 6.12 2.18 -12.54
C ASP A 87 6.14 2.57 -11.05
N ILE A 88 6.90 1.84 -10.22
CA ILE A 88 7.06 2.15 -8.79
C ILE A 88 7.60 3.57 -8.58
N GLU A 89 8.62 3.98 -9.33
CA GLU A 89 9.17 5.33 -9.21
C GLU A 89 8.19 6.40 -9.69
N ALA A 90 7.45 6.17 -10.77
CA ALA A 90 6.42 7.08 -11.25
C ALA A 90 5.33 7.29 -10.19
N GLU A 91 4.80 6.23 -9.62
CA GLU A 91 3.79 6.28 -8.56
C GLU A 91 4.32 6.96 -7.28
N ASN A 92 5.59 6.71 -6.93
CA ASN A 92 6.25 7.35 -5.79
C ASN A 92 6.30 8.87 -5.94
N TRP A 93 6.61 9.37 -7.14
CA TRP A 93 6.59 10.81 -7.43
C TRP A 93 5.19 11.42 -7.36
N VAL A 94 4.17 10.72 -7.86
CA VAL A 94 2.77 11.17 -7.76
C VAL A 94 2.34 11.25 -6.30
N CYS A 95 2.69 10.25 -5.49
CA CYS A 95 2.34 10.24 -4.06
C CYS A 95 3.01 11.36 -3.26
N HIS A 96 4.25 11.75 -3.60
CA HIS A 96 4.95 12.85 -2.94
C HIS A 96 4.54 14.24 -3.43
N GLY A 97 3.88 14.32 -4.58
CA GLY A 97 3.40 15.57 -5.17
C GLY A 97 1.94 15.90 -4.82
N ALA A 98 1.26 15.01 -4.13
CA ALA A 98 -0.13 15.19 -3.68
C ALA A 98 -0.21 15.79 -2.29
#